data_611729fee003ac3b86659f1fd769b0c7
#
_entry.id   611729fee003ac3b86659f1fd769b0c7
#
_cell.length_a   1.000
_cell.length_b   1.000
_cell.length_c   1.000
_cell.angle_alpha   90.00
_cell.angle_beta   90.00
_cell.angle_gamma   90.00
#
_symmetry.space_group_name_H-M   'P 1'
#
loop_
_entity.id
_entity.type
_entity.pdbx_description
1 polymer ?
#
loop_
_entity_poly.entity_id
_entity_poly.type
_entity_poly.pdbx_seq_one_letter_code
_entity_poly.pdbx_strand_id
1 'polypeptide(L)'
;MSYKSPIEDFKYNLAMLNYDEVIAGIDKFKDYDSDTLMSVVSEIGRLNELEVVDSNKIGDREGLKYLPDGPEGPEVHTPESFKKIYEVVKDSGYVGATMPTQYGGGGAPFTTAILAGEVGIASNLSLIHI
;
A
#
# COMPACT_ATOMS: atom_id res chain seq x y z
N MET A 1 -5.78 -15.37 -13.30
CA MET A 1 -5.47 -13.99 -13.72
C MET A 1 -4.49 -13.42 -12.71
N SER A 2 -3.44 -12.75 -13.15
CA SER A 2 -2.56 -11.98 -12.28
C SER A 2 -3.22 -10.63 -11.99
N TYR A 3 -3.16 -10.12 -10.77
CA TYR A 3 -3.60 -8.77 -10.40
C TYR A 3 -2.82 -7.74 -11.23
N LYS A 4 -3.51 -6.67 -11.64
CA LYS A 4 -2.95 -5.48 -12.27
C LYS A 4 -3.52 -4.25 -11.61
N SER A 5 -2.65 -3.33 -11.23
CA SER A 5 -3.03 -2.05 -10.64
C SER A 5 -3.76 -1.18 -11.67
N PRO A 6 -4.88 -0.56 -11.32
CA PRO A 6 -5.72 0.20 -12.26
C PRO A 6 -5.18 1.62 -12.49
N ILE A 7 -3.92 1.73 -12.92
CA ILE A 7 -3.19 3.00 -13.06
C ILE A 7 -3.88 3.99 -14.00
N GLU A 8 -4.43 3.49 -15.11
CA GLU A 8 -5.11 4.36 -16.08
C GLU A 8 -6.45 4.88 -15.54
N ASP A 9 -7.16 4.09 -14.73
CA ASP A 9 -8.39 4.54 -14.07
C ASP A 9 -8.07 5.61 -13.02
N PHE A 10 -6.95 5.49 -12.30
CA PHE A 10 -6.49 6.52 -11.36
C PHE A 10 -6.19 7.84 -12.07
N LYS A 11 -5.45 7.80 -13.19
CA LYS A 11 -5.18 8.99 -14.00
C LYS A 11 -6.47 9.67 -14.47
N TYR A 12 -7.41 8.86 -14.97
CA TYR A 12 -8.72 9.37 -15.40
C TYR A 12 -9.46 10.06 -14.25
N ASN A 13 -9.51 9.43 -13.08
CA ASN A 13 -10.19 9.98 -11.90
C ASN A 13 -9.53 11.29 -11.42
N LEU A 14 -8.21 11.37 -11.39
CA LEU A 14 -7.50 12.59 -11.01
C LEU A 14 -7.80 13.74 -11.99
N ALA A 15 -7.82 13.45 -13.29
CA ALA A 15 -8.17 14.43 -14.31
C ALA A 15 -9.62 14.92 -14.15
N MET A 16 -10.58 14.01 -13.93
CA MET A 16 -11.99 14.34 -13.71
C MET A 16 -12.23 15.18 -12.45
N LEU A 17 -11.42 14.99 -11.42
CA LEU A 17 -11.50 15.76 -10.17
C LEU A 17 -10.72 17.07 -10.21
N ASN A 18 -10.09 17.39 -11.35
CA ASN A 18 -9.23 18.57 -11.49
C ASN A 18 -8.17 18.67 -10.38
N TYR A 19 -7.51 17.53 -10.12
CA TYR A 19 -6.62 17.32 -8.98
C TYR A 19 -5.53 18.39 -8.87
N ASP A 20 -4.90 18.77 -9.97
CA ASP A 20 -3.78 19.73 -9.98
C ASP A 20 -4.21 21.12 -9.51
N GLU A 21 -5.42 21.56 -9.87
CA GLU A 21 -5.95 22.83 -9.39
C GLU A 21 -6.44 22.74 -7.94
N VAL A 22 -7.13 21.66 -7.59
CA VAL A 22 -7.82 21.53 -6.28
C VAL A 22 -6.84 21.16 -5.16
N ILE A 23 -5.93 20.23 -5.40
CA ILE A 23 -5.03 19.68 -4.37
C ILE A 23 -3.60 20.20 -4.54
N ALA A 24 -2.98 20.07 -5.71
CA ALA A 24 -1.64 20.56 -5.94
C ALA A 24 -1.55 22.09 -5.96
N GLY A 25 -2.68 22.79 -6.16
CA GLY A 25 -2.80 24.23 -5.97
C GLY A 25 -2.70 24.70 -4.51
N ILE A 26 -2.75 23.80 -3.53
CA ILE A 26 -2.54 24.10 -2.12
C ILE A 26 -1.03 24.14 -1.85
N ASP A 27 -0.52 25.26 -1.30
CA ASP A 27 0.93 25.46 -1.05
C ASP A 27 1.61 24.27 -0.38
N LYS A 28 0.93 23.61 0.56
CA LYS A 28 1.44 22.43 1.26
C LYS A 28 1.70 21.25 0.33
N PHE A 29 0.97 21.13 -0.77
CA PHE A 29 0.98 19.98 -1.67
C PHE A 29 1.46 20.31 -3.09
N LYS A 30 2.00 21.49 -3.32
CA LYS A 30 2.45 21.98 -4.64
C LYS A 30 3.47 21.08 -5.34
N ASP A 31 4.22 20.30 -4.57
CA ASP A 31 5.23 19.37 -5.09
C ASP A 31 4.63 17.98 -5.42
N TYR A 32 3.31 17.83 -5.24
CA TYR A 32 2.54 16.59 -5.49
C TYR A 32 1.50 16.82 -6.59
N ASP A 33 1.95 17.26 -7.77
CA ASP A 33 1.10 17.27 -8.96
C ASP A 33 0.65 15.87 -9.38
N SER A 34 -0.27 15.80 -10.33
CA SER A 34 -0.83 14.52 -10.78
C SER A 34 0.24 13.57 -11.34
N ASP A 35 1.26 14.09 -12.03
CA ASP A 35 2.34 13.28 -12.59
C ASP A 35 3.24 12.70 -11.48
N THR A 36 3.61 13.53 -10.50
CA THR A 36 4.38 13.09 -9.32
C THR A 36 3.60 12.05 -8.52
N LEU A 37 2.32 12.32 -8.22
CA LEU A 37 1.46 11.38 -7.52
C LEU A 37 1.37 10.05 -8.27
N MET A 38 1.12 10.08 -9.58
CA MET A 38 1.00 8.87 -10.39
C MET A 38 2.31 8.10 -10.51
N SER A 39 3.46 8.78 -10.50
CA SER A 39 4.76 8.10 -10.44
C SER A 39 4.91 7.29 -9.16
N VAL A 40 4.56 7.87 -8.01
CA VAL A 40 4.59 7.17 -6.70
C VAL A 40 3.60 6.00 -6.70
N VAL A 41 2.35 6.22 -7.09
CA VAL A 41 1.31 5.18 -7.08
C VAL A 41 1.63 4.04 -8.07
N SER A 42 2.23 4.37 -9.23
CA SER A 42 2.66 3.36 -10.20
C SER A 42 3.76 2.45 -9.64
N GLU A 43 4.72 3.02 -8.89
CA GLU A 43 5.77 2.24 -8.26
C GLU A 43 5.20 1.35 -7.12
N ILE A 44 4.26 1.88 -6.32
CA ILE A 44 3.53 1.08 -5.34
C ILE A 44 2.76 -0.05 -6.05
N GLY A 45 2.12 0.26 -7.18
CA GLY A 45 1.44 -0.74 -8.01
C GLY A 45 2.37 -1.85 -8.48
N ARG A 46 3.52 -1.47 -9.01
CA ARG A 46 4.55 -2.41 -9.46
C ARG A 46 5.04 -3.31 -8.32
N LEU A 47 5.31 -2.73 -7.15
CA LEU A 47 5.72 -3.48 -5.96
C LEU A 47 4.67 -4.53 -5.58
N ASN A 48 3.41 -4.13 -5.55
CA ASN A 48 2.31 -5.02 -5.19
C ASN A 48 2.09 -6.13 -6.22
N GLU A 49 2.19 -5.83 -7.51
CA GLU A 49 2.08 -6.82 -8.59
C GLU A 49 3.19 -7.87 -8.59
N LEU A 50 4.41 -7.49 -8.21
CA LEU A 50 5.58 -8.36 -8.26
C LEU A 50 5.82 -9.14 -6.97
N GLU A 51 5.59 -8.51 -5.82
CA GLU A 51 6.01 -9.06 -4.54
C GLU A 51 4.83 -9.47 -3.64
N VAL A 52 3.72 -8.70 -3.66
CA VAL A 52 2.65 -8.87 -2.68
C VAL A 52 1.58 -9.88 -3.13
N VAL A 53 1.16 -9.82 -4.39
CA VAL A 53 -0.02 -10.56 -4.88
C VAL A 53 0.06 -12.08 -4.68
N ASP A 54 1.23 -12.67 -4.81
CA ASP A 54 1.38 -14.13 -4.66
C ASP A 54 1.22 -14.57 -3.19
N SER A 55 1.53 -13.69 -2.22
CA SER A 55 1.33 -13.98 -0.80
C SER A 55 -0.14 -14.14 -0.43
N ASN A 56 -1.06 -13.51 -1.16
CA ASN A 56 -2.50 -13.67 -0.95
C ASN A 56 -2.94 -15.13 -1.13
N LYS A 57 -2.53 -15.78 -2.23
CA LYS A 57 -2.86 -17.19 -2.49
C LYS A 57 -2.20 -18.14 -1.49
N ILE A 58 -0.98 -17.83 -1.09
CA ILE A 58 -0.25 -18.60 -0.09
C ILE A 58 -0.98 -18.50 1.25
N GLY A 59 -1.29 -17.27 1.67
CA GLY A 59 -1.99 -17.02 2.92
C GLY A 59 -3.37 -17.65 3.00
N ASP A 60 -4.14 -17.63 1.90
CA ASP A 60 -5.45 -18.28 1.80
C ASP A 60 -5.36 -19.81 1.97
N ARG A 61 -4.31 -20.43 1.44
CA ARG A 61 -4.11 -21.89 1.53
C ARG A 61 -3.52 -22.35 2.85
N GLU A 62 -2.53 -21.64 3.38
CA GLU A 62 -1.85 -21.99 4.63
C GLU A 62 -2.66 -21.59 5.85
N GLY A 63 -3.34 -20.45 5.78
CA GLY A 63 -4.10 -19.87 6.89
C GLY A 63 -3.24 -19.46 8.08
N LEU A 64 -3.91 -19.05 9.15
CA LEU A 64 -3.29 -18.79 10.44
C LEU A 64 -3.21 -20.09 11.26
N LYS A 65 -2.14 -20.26 12.02
CA LYS A 65 -1.98 -21.38 12.97
C LYS A 65 -2.11 -20.83 14.38
N TYR A 66 -3.15 -21.28 15.09
CA TYR A 66 -3.33 -20.97 16.49
C TYR A 66 -2.72 -22.09 17.35
N LEU A 67 -1.82 -21.75 18.25
CA LEU A 67 -1.17 -22.64 19.21
C LEU A 67 -1.61 -22.23 20.62
N PRO A 68 -2.58 -22.94 21.24
CA PRO A 68 -3.10 -22.59 22.57
C PRO A 68 -2.04 -22.73 23.68
N ASP A 69 -1.09 -23.64 23.52
CA ASP A 69 -0.07 -24.01 24.51
C ASP A 69 1.34 -23.61 24.04
N GLY A 70 1.49 -22.42 23.47
CA GLY A 70 2.81 -21.90 23.08
C GLY A 70 3.71 -21.65 24.30
N PRO A 71 5.04 -21.49 24.10
CA PRO A 71 6.02 -21.34 25.20
C PRO A 71 5.74 -20.16 26.14
N GLU A 72 5.13 -19.09 25.63
CA GLU A 72 4.79 -17.88 26.40
C GLU A 72 3.27 -17.70 26.58
N GLY A 73 2.49 -18.73 26.25
CA GLY A 73 1.03 -18.72 26.25
C GLY A 73 0.45 -18.89 24.84
N PRO A 74 -0.85 -18.57 24.63
CA PRO A 74 -1.47 -18.71 23.32
C PRO A 74 -0.79 -17.87 22.24
N GLU A 75 -0.44 -18.48 21.11
CA GLU A 75 0.24 -17.85 19.99
C GLU A 75 -0.57 -17.97 18.70
N VAL A 76 -0.41 -16.98 17.80
CA VAL A 76 -0.92 -17.03 16.42
C VAL A 76 0.24 -16.86 15.47
N HIS A 77 0.43 -17.84 14.59
CA HIS A 77 1.46 -17.79 13.57
C HIS A 77 0.87 -17.49 12.21
N THR A 78 1.40 -16.46 11.57
CA THR A 78 1.08 -16.12 10.18
C THR A 78 1.93 -16.95 9.22
N PRO A 79 1.52 -17.13 7.95
CA PRO A 79 2.38 -17.70 6.91
C PRO A 79 3.72 -16.96 6.82
N GLU A 80 4.81 -17.71 6.58
CA GLU A 80 6.15 -17.11 6.50
C GLU A 80 6.28 -16.09 5.37
N SER A 81 5.52 -16.27 4.28
CA SER A 81 5.43 -15.30 3.19
C SER A 81 4.96 -13.91 3.65
N PHE A 82 4.10 -13.83 4.69
CA PHE A 82 3.59 -12.56 5.21
C PHE A 82 4.70 -11.75 5.89
N LYS A 83 5.59 -12.40 6.63
CA LYS A 83 6.72 -11.71 7.27
C LYS A 83 7.63 -11.07 6.23
N LYS A 84 7.99 -11.84 5.17
CA LYS A 84 8.80 -11.32 4.06
C LYS A 84 8.15 -10.10 3.42
N ILE A 85 6.85 -10.19 3.09
CA ILE A 85 6.12 -9.10 2.45
C ILE A 85 5.99 -7.88 3.37
N TYR A 86 5.77 -8.10 4.66
CA TYR A 86 5.75 -7.01 5.63
C TYR A 86 7.06 -6.20 5.61
N GLU A 87 8.22 -6.87 5.58
CA GLU A 87 9.50 -6.17 5.47
C GLU A 87 9.61 -5.38 4.15
N VAL A 88 9.20 -5.96 3.03
CA VAL A 88 9.18 -5.28 1.73
C VAL A 88 8.30 -4.02 1.77
N VAL A 89 7.09 -4.12 2.31
CA VAL A 89 6.17 -3.00 2.45
C VAL A 89 6.70 -1.94 3.41
N LYS A 90 7.26 -2.34 4.53
CA LYS A 90 7.89 -1.46 5.51
C LYS A 90 9.06 -0.69 4.89
N ASP A 91 9.96 -1.38 4.21
CA ASP A 91 11.17 -0.80 3.63
C ASP A 91 10.88 0.11 2.43
N SER A 92 9.76 -0.09 1.75
CA SER A 92 9.29 0.80 0.67
C SER A 92 8.92 2.21 1.16
N GLY A 93 8.55 2.36 2.43
CA GLY A 93 8.19 3.63 3.06
C GLY A 93 6.82 4.20 2.67
N TYR A 94 6.08 3.58 1.74
CA TYR A 94 4.82 4.16 1.25
C TYR A 94 3.73 4.23 2.32
N VAL A 95 3.78 3.38 3.34
CA VAL A 95 2.84 3.41 4.47
C VAL A 95 2.92 4.75 5.22
N GLY A 96 4.12 5.35 5.28
CA GLY A 96 4.36 6.66 5.88
C GLY A 96 4.20 7.84 4.91
N ALA A 97 3.79 7.63 3.66
CA ALA A 97 3.79 8.66 2.63
C ALA A 97 3.02 9.94 3.01
N THR A 98 1.89 9.81 3.72
CA THR A 98 1.05 10.94 4.15
C THR A 98 1.36 11.48 5.54
N MET A 99 2.25 10.81 6.28
CA MET A 99 2.66 11.26 7.61
C MET A 99 3.46 12.57 7.51
N PRO A 100 3.40 13.44 8.53
CA PRO A 100 4.17 14.67 8.53
C PRO A 100 5.68 14.42 8.41
N THR A 101 6.36 15.26 7.62
CA THR A 101 7.80 15.16 7.36
C THR A 101 8.66 15.26 8.62
N GLN A 102 8.19 16.01 9.63
CA GLN A 102 8.86 16.11 10.92
C GLN A 102 8.97 14.79 11.69
N TYR A 103 8.16 13.80 11.33
CA TYR A 103 8.21 12.44 11.89
C TYR A 103 8.76 11.41 10.90
N GLY A 104 9.43 11.88 9.83
CA GLY A 104 10.01 11.01 8.80
C GLY A 104 9.03 10.54 7.72
N GLY A 105 7.83 11.11 7.67
CA GLY A 105 6.85 10.82 6.61
C GLY A 105 7.09 11.61 5.33
N GLY A 106 6.36 11.28 4.28
CA GLY A 106 6.45 11.96 2.98
C GLY A 106 5.72 13.30 2.91
N GLY A 107 4.75 13.56 3.79
CA GLY A 107 3.93 14.78 3.74
C GLY A 107 2.97 14.85 2.55
N ALA A 108 2.78 13.74 1.83
CA ALA A 108 1.93 13.64 0.66
C ALA A 108 0.44 13.90 1.00
N PRO A 109 -0.37 14.35 0.04
CA PRO A 109 -1.81 14.52 0.24
C PRO A 109 -2.48 13.16 0.48
N PHE A 110 -3.61 13.17 1.19
CA PHE A 110 -4.33 11.96 1.56
C PHE A 110 -4.80 11.13 0.35
N THR A 111 -4.96 11.76 -0.81
CA THR A 111 -5.21 11.07 -2.09
C THR A 111 -4.19 9.97 -2.36
N THR A 112 -2.91 10.20 -2.01
CA THR A 112 -1.85 9.18 -2.13
C THR A 112 -2.18 7.93 -1.31
N ALA A 113 -2.64 8.10 -0.06
CA ALA A 113 -3.01 6.98 0.79
C ALA A 113 -4.22 6.21 0.27
N ILE A 114 -5.20 6.89 -0.33
CA ILE A 114 -6.38 6.25 -0.92
C ILE A 114 -5.97 5.38 -2.11
N LEU A 115 -5.20 5.91 -3.05
CA LEU A 115 -4.77 5.15 -4.23
C LEU A 115 -3.82 4.01 -3.86
N ALA A 116 -2.85 4.27 -2.98
CA ALA A 116 -1.95 3.24 -2.46
C ALA A 116 -2.70 2.15 -1.68
N GLY A 117 -3.69 2.55 -0.87
CA GLY A 117 -4.54 1.66 -0.12
C GLY A 117 -5.37 0.74 -1.02
N GLU A 118 -5.96 1.27 -2.09
CA GLU A 118 -6.69 0.46 -3.08
C GLU A 118 -5.79 -0.63 -3.68
N VAL A 119 -4.59 -0.24 -4.12
CA VAL A 119 -3.61 -1.18 -4.68
C VAL A 119 -3.20 -2.25 -3.66
N GLY A 120 -2.88 -1.85 -2.43
CA GLY A 120 -2.46 -2.76 -1.37
C GLY A 120 -3.56 -3.74 -0.98
N ILE A 121 -4.77 -3.24 -0.75
CA ILE A 121 -5.94 -4.05 -0.36
C ILE A 121 -6.32 -5.03 -1.47
N ALA A 122 -6.32 -4.58 -2.73
CA ALA A 122 -6.66 -5.43 -3.87
C ALA A 122 -5.60 -6.53 -4.12
N SER A 123 -4.35 -6.31 -3.77
CA SER A 123 -3.26 -7.29 -3.91
C SER A 123 -3.26 -8.34 -2.79
N ASN A 124 -3.39 -7.91 -1.54
CA ASN A 124 -3.51 -8.80 -0.37
C ASN A 124 -4.14 -8.08 0.83
N LEU A 125 -5.45 -8.19 0.97
CA LEU A 125 -6.19 -7.60 2.10
C LEU A 125 -5.69 -8.09 3.46
N SER A 126 -5.22 -9.33 3.57
CA SER A 126 -4.78 -9.91 4.84
C SER A 126 -3.59 -9.18 5.47
N LEU A 127 -2.81 -8.43 4.67
CA LEU A 127 -1.67 -7.66 5.18
C LEU A 127 -2.08 -6.46 6.05
N ILE A 128 -3.33 -6.00 6.01
CA ILE A 128 -3.80 -4.92 6.89
C ILE A 128 -3.86 -5.34 8.36
N HIS A 129 -3.90 -6.64 8.64
CA HIS A 129 -3.97 -7.20 10.00
C HIS A 129 -2.60 -7.48 10.62
N ILE A 130 -1.54 -7.22 9.90
CA ILE A 130 -0.17 -7.38 10.36
C ILE A 130 0.38 -6.03 10.80
#